data_a3337c39f41ae5811735787892d10de1
#
_entry.id   a3337c39f41ae5811735787892d10de1
#
_cell.length_a   1.000
_cell.length_b   1.000
_cell.length_c   1.000
_cell.angle_alpha   90.00
_cell.angle_beta   90.00
_cell.angle_gamma   90.00
#
_symmetry.space_group_name_H-M   'P 1'
#
loop_
_entity.id
_entity.type
_entity.pdbx_description
1 polymer ?
#
loop_
_entity_poly.entity_id
_entity_poly.type
_entity_poly.pdbx_seq_one_letter_code
_entity_poly.pdbx_strand_id
1 'polypeptide(L)'
;MFKILLGLSALFVAICGGFFSVKGIALLFSGSFWATAVMASSLEFGKIMATSFLYRYWNTINKLIRFYLTCAVVILMGITSLGVYGFLSQAFYSSKSKLDSIEGEIKLVQEQKLSLNNQIRDSNDRLKILLETRQNQEKNLNEAFKQSTTKTVTKSSGLFGGEKKETVTDNEAIKLKDTSLKTLQSNIGNLDNNIQTLQNNLNQYNNTITALDTQLINLNSKITSSDIGSFKFIAEAFNIKIDNVVKWFIFVIVAVFDPLAVCLVIAYNIVSGNKNEETPSIQPIIKKPIKIIGDIYQKLYKRGTKKAHNPNLADPNIK
;
A
#
# COMPACT_ATOMS: atom_id res chain seq x y z
N MET A 1 -3.11 45.87 6.83
CA MET A 1 -3.15 44.69 5.95
C MET A 1 -2.41 43.49 6.54
N PHE A 2 -1.14 43.60 6.94
CA PHE A 2 -0.36 42.47 7.46
C PHE A 2 -1.01 41.74 8.65
N LYS A 3 -1.59 42.45 9.62
CA LYS A 3 -2.30 41.86 10.77
C LYS A 3 -3.45 40.91 10.36
N ILE A 4 -4.24 41.34 9.38
CA ILE A 4 -5.40 40.58 8.89
C ILE A 4 -4.90 39.34 8.17
N LEU A 5 -3.88 39.49 7.33
CA LEU A 5 -3.28 38.34 6.61
C LEU A 5 -2.68 37.33 7.57
N LEU A 6 -1.95 37.77 8.60
CA LEU A 6 -1.41 36.92 9.64
C LEU A 6 -2.51 36.17 10.42
N GLY A 7 -3.58 36.85 10.78
CA GLY A 7 -4.74 36.26 11.46
C GLY A 7 -5.45 35.21 10.59
N LEU A 8 -5.66 35.53 9.31
CA LEU A 8 -6.23 34.58 8.35
C LEU A 8 -5.35 33.34 8.16
N SER A 9 -4.03 33.54 8.04
CA SER A 9 -3.11 32.40 7.90
C SER A 9 -3.08 31.53 9.16
N ALA A 10 -3.06 32.14 10.35
CA ALA A 10 -3.13 31.41 11.62
C ALA A 10 -4.42 30.60 11.75
N LEU A 11 -5.55 31.21 11.40
CA LEU A 11 -6.86 30.57 11.44
C LEU A 11 -6.94 29.41 10.43
N PHE A 12 -6.45 29.62 9.21
CA PHE A 12 -6.47 28.63 8.16
C PHE A 12 -5.62 27.40 8.54
N VAL A 13 -4.39 27.61 9.01
CA VAL A 13 -3.50 26.51 9.45
C VAL A 13 -4.12 25.79 10.66
N ALA A 14 -4.70 26.51 11.62
CA ALA A 14 -5.35 25.91 12.77
C ALA A 14 -6.58 25.06 12.38
N ILE A 15 -7.41 25.54 11.45
CA ILE A 15 -8.58 24.77 10.95
C ILE A 15 -8.12 23.52 10.19
N CYS A 16 -7.16 23.65 9.29
CA CYS A 16 -6.63 22.50 8.55
C CYS A 16 -6.01 21.45 9.49
N GLY A 17 -5.15 21.90 10.42
CA GLY A 17 -4.54 21.02 11.41
C GLY A 17 -5.57 20.33 12.29
N GLY A 18 -6.54 21.09 12.78
CA GLY A 18 -7.64 20.58 13.58
C GLY A 18 -8.49 19.54 12.82
N PHE A 19 -8.79 19.81 11.55
CA PHE A 19 -9.55 18.87 10.72
C PHE A 19 -8.83 17.52 10.58
N PHE A 20 -7.55 17.54 10.22
CA PHE A 20 -6.76 16.31 10.06
C PHE A 20 -6.53 15.58 11.39
N SER A 21 -6.27 16.33 12.47
CA SER A 21 -6.11 15.79 13.82
C SER A 21 -7.38 15.10 14.31
N VAL A 22 -8.52 15.80 14.26
CA VAL A 22 -9.84 15.29 14.69
C VAL A 22 -10.22 14.05 13.89
N LYS A 23 -10.06 14.11 12.56
CA LYS A 23 -10.37 12.97 11.69
C LYS A 23 -9.45 11.79 11.98
N GLY A 24 -8.16 12.02 12.21
CA GLY A 24 -7.19 10.99 12.53
C GLY A 24 -7.50 10.30 13.87
N ILE A 25 -7.74 11.08 14.93
CA ILE A 25 -8.09 10.53 16.24
C ILE A 25 -9.43 9.78 16.17
N ALA A 26 -10.44 10.32 15.47
CA ALA A 26 -11.73 9.66 15.33
C ALA A 26 -11.65 8.32 14.58
N LEU A 27 -10.77 8.21 13.57
CA LEU A 27 -10.54 6.96 12.84
C LEU A 27 -9.85 5.89 13.68
N LEU A 28 -9.00 6.27 14.65
CA LEU A 28 -8.40 5.30 15.60
C LEU A 28 -9.46 4.64 16.49
N PHE A 29 -10.57 5.32 16.73
CA PHE A 29 -11.69 4.83 17.55
C PHE A 29 -12.96 4.68 16.69
N SER A 30 -12.87 3.94 15.59
CA SER A 30 -13.92 3.81 14.58
C SER A 30 -15.28 3.34 15.15
N GLY A 31 -15.28 2.54 16.22
CA GLY A 31 -16.50 2.09 16.92
C GLY A 31 -17.29 3.23 17.59
N SER A 32 -16.65 4.40 17.84
CA SER A 32 -17.26 5.57 18.48
C SER A 32 -16.86 6.86 17.77
N PHE A 33 -16.85 6.83 16.45
CA PHE A 33 -16.30 7.90 15.59
C PHE A 33 -16.82 9.29 15.99
N TRP A 34 -18.13 9.49 16.10
CA TRP A 34 -18.72 10.82 16.38
C TRP A 34 -18.40 11.32 17.79
N ALA A 35 -18.45 10.45 18.79
CA ALA A 35 -18.10 10.82 20.16
C ALA A 35 -16.63 11.23 20.25
N THR A 36 -15.73 10.47 19.62
CA THR A 36 -14.31 10.77 19.57
C THR A 36 -14.02 12.03 18.77
N ALA A 37 -14.73 12.29 17.68
CA ALA A 37 -14.59 13.50 16.88
C ALA A 37 -14.96 14.75 17.68
N VAL A 38 -16.07 14.72 18.44
CA VAL A 38 -16.47 15.82 19.33
C VAL A 38 -15.42 16.07 20.41
N MET A 39 -14.93 15.00 21.06
CA MET A 39 -13.86 15.09 22.05
C MET A 39 -12.59 15.69 21.47
N ALA A 40 -12.11 15.18 20.34
CA ALA A 40 -10.91 15.66 19.67
C ALA A 40 -11.05 17.15 19.22
N SER A 41 -12.23 17.54 18.74
CA SER A 41 -12.52 18.94 18.39
C SER A 41 -12.44 19.86 19.60
N SER A 42 -12.92 19.41 20.76
CA SER A 42 -12.81 20.18 22.00
C SER A 42 -11.37 20.33 22.47
N LEU A 43 -10.52 19.29 22.29
CA LEU A 43 -9.09 19.35 22.60
C LEU A 43 -8.35 20.34 21.69
N GLU A 44 -8.65 20.35 20.39
CA GLU A 44 -8.07 21.30 19.44
C GLU A 44 -8.43 22.75 19.79
N PHE A 45 -9.71 22.99 20.08
CA PHE A 45 -10.15 24.30 20.53
C PHE A 45 -9.48 24.72 21.84
N GLY A 46 -9.42 23.78 22.81
CA GLY A 46 -8.74 23.98 24.09
C GLY A 46 -7.25 24.31 23.93
N LYS A 47 -6.54 23.66 23.03
CA LYS A 47 -5.13 23.91 22.69
C LYS A 47 -4.92 25.36 22.24
N ILE A 48 -5.73 25.84 21.30
CA ILE A 48 -5.65 27.20 20.76
C ILE A 48 -5.95 28.26 21.87
N MET A 49 -7.02 28.02 22.63
CA MET A 49 -7.42 28.92 23.71
C MET A 49 -6.39 28.93 24.84
N ALA A 50 -5.87 27.77 25.26
CA ALA A 50 -4.83 27.67 26.29
C ALA A 50 -3.54 28.40 25.86
N THR A 51 -3.13 28.23 24.61
CA THR A 51 -1.95 28.92 24.04
C THR A 51 -2.14 30.45 24.03
N SER A 52 -3.28 30.89 23.54
CA SER A 52 -3.60 32.34 23.49
C SER A 52 -3.67 32.94 24.91
N PHE A 53 -4.31 32.23 25.84
CA PHE A 53 -4.39 32.63 27.24
C PHE A 53 -3.00 32.67 27.90
N LEU A 54 -2.20 31.64 27.71
CA LEU A 54 -0.85 31.52 28.26
C LEU A 54 0.03 32.67 27.77
N TYR A 55 -0.02 33.00 26.49
CA TYR A 55 0.71 34.13 25.94
C TYR A 55 0.26 35.45 26.54
N ARG A 56 -1.07 35.74 26.55
CA ARG A 56 -1.63 37.02 26.98
C ARG A 56 -1.41 37.30 28.47
N TYR A 57 -1.51 36.26 29.31
CA TYR A 57 -1.45 36.39 30.76
C TYR A 57 -0.18 35.81 31.39
N TRP A 58 0.89 35.64 30.61
CA TRP A 58 2.14 34.97 31.05
C TRP A 58 2.68 35.55 32.37
N ASN A 59 2.73 36.85 32.52
CA ASN A 59 3.27 37.54 33.72
C ASN A 59 2.29 37.67 34.87
N THR A 60 1.00 37.48 34.62
CA THR A 60 -0.07 37.71 35.60
C THR A 60 -0.47 36.41 36.34
N ILE A 61 -0.33 35.27 35.68
CA ILE A 61 -0.73 33.97 36.25
C ILE A 61 0.34 33.39 37.18
N ASN A 62 -0.13 32.61 38.19
CA ASN A 62 0.73 31.92 39.12
C ASN A 62 1.66 30.93 38.39
N LYS A 63 2.91 30.75 38.88
CA LYS A 63 3.94 29.85 38.31
C LYS A 63 3.44 28.42 38.13
N LEU A 64 2.65 27.90 39.06
CA LEU A 64 2.11 26.55 39.02
C LEU A 64 1.10 26.39 37.86
N ILE A 65 0.18 27.34 37.66
CA ILE A 65 -0.80 27.33 36.56
C ILE A 65 -0.09 27.52 35.23
N ARG A 66 0.93 28.37 35.18
CA ARG A 66 1.76 28.55 33.97
C ARG A 66 2.43 27.22 33.54
N PHE A 67 3.08 26.57 34.49
CA PHE A 67 3.73 25.29 34.23
C PHE A 67 2.73 24.22 33.77
N TYR A 68 1.60 24.07 34.48
CA TYR A 68 0.54 23.12 34.12
C TYR A 68 0.01 23.35 32.71
N LEU A 69 -0.36 24.59 32.37
CA LEU A 69 -0.90 24.91 31.03
C LEU A 69 0.15 24.70 29.93
N THR A 70 1.43 25.04 30.19
CA THR A 70 2.49 24.79 29.21
C THR A 70 2.65 23.31 28.94
N CYS A 71 2.72 22.49 30.00
CA CYS A 71 2.78 21.03 29.85
C CYS A 71 1.53 20.47 29.14
N ALA A 72 0.35 20.98 29.50
CA ALA A 72 -0.90 20.56 28.86
C ALA A 72 -0.90 20.85 27.34
N VAL A 73 -0.47 22.05 26.94
CA VAL A 73 -0.37 22.40 25.50
C VAL A 73 0.62 21.50 24.78
N VAL A 74 1.79 21.22 25.37
CA VAL A 74 2.79 20.33 24.76
C VAL A 74 2.26 18.90 24.61
N ILE A 75 1.59 18.38 25.65
CA ILE A 75 0.96 17.04 25.59
C ILE A 75 -0.15 17.00 24.54
N LEU A 76 -1.00 18.03 24.49
CA LEU A 76 -2.06 18.15 23.47
C LEU A 76 -1.47 18.19 22.06
N MET A 77 -0.38 18.94 21.85
CA MET A 77 0.32 18.95 20.56
C MET A 77 0.80 17.54 20.20
N GLY A 78 1.37 16.78 21.14
CA GLY A 78 1.78 15.40 20.91
C GLY A 78 0.61 14.50 20.51
N ILE A 79 -0.53 14.59 21.21
CA ILE A 79 -1.74 13.80 20.91
C ILE A 79 -2.29 14.14 19.53
N THR A 80 -2.41 15.44 19.22
CA THR A 80 -2.96 15.90 17.94
C THR A 80 -2.03 15.58 16.77
N SER A 81 -0.72 15.66 16.98
CA SER A 81 0.30 15.22 16.03
C SER A 81 0.19 13.72 15.71
N LEU A 82 -0.04 12.87 16.72
CA LEU A 82 -0.30 11.44 16.52
C LEU A 82 -1.59 11.19 15.73
N GLY A 83 -2.63 12.02 15.94
CA GLY A 83 -3.87 11.97 15.16
C GLY A 83 -3.62 12.23 13.67
N VAL A 84 -2.91 13.32 13.35
CA VAL A 84 -2.55 13.67 11.96
C VAL A 84 -1.68 12.58 11.34
N TYR A 85 -0.67 12.10 12.09
CA TYR A 85 0.19 11.00 11.65
C TYR A 85 -0.62 9.74 11.33
N GLY A 86 -1.56 9.37 12.20
CA GLY A 86 -2.44 8.22 12.01
C GLY A 86 -3.30 8.35 10.75
N PHE A 87 -3.89 9.54 10.52
CA PHE A 87 -4.69 9.81 9.33
C PHE A 87 -3.88 9.69 8.02
N LEU A 88 -2.73 10.36 7.97
CA LEU A 88 -1.88 10.31 6.77
C LEU A 88 -1.30 8.92 6.53
N SER A 89 -0.91 8.21 7.60
CA SER A 89 -0.44 6.83 7.50
C SER A 89 -1.53 5.90 6.98
N GLN A 90 -2.77 6.01 7.47
CA GLN A 90 -3.89 5.21 6.99
C GLN A 90 -4.18 5.47 5.52
N ALA A 91 -4.18 6.74 5.09
CA ALA A 91 -4.35 7.10 3.68
C ALA A 91 -3.26 6.46 2.80
N PHE A 92 -2.00 6.52 3.25
CA PHE A 92 -0.89 5.86 2.57
C PHE A 92 -1.06 4.34 2.48
N TYR A 93 -1.34 3.66 3.60
CA TYR A 93 -1.51 2.20 3.60
C TYR A 93 -2.68 1.72 2.76
N SER A 94 -3.78 2.49 2.70
CA SER A 94 -4.90 2.20 1.79
C SER A 94 -4.46 2.24 0.32
N SER A 95 -3.68 3.25 -0.06
CA SER A 95 -3.15 3.35 -1.42
C SER A 95 -2.07 2.30 -1.69
N LYS A 96 -1.21 2.00 -0.70
CA LYS A 96 -0.18 0.96 -0.79
C LYS A 96 -0.78 -0.43 -0.99
N SER A 97 -1.85 -0.77 -0.29
CA SER A 97 -2.53 -2.06 -0.47
C SER A 97 -2.99 -2.28 -1.92
N LYS A 98 -3.44 -1.22 -2.59
CA LYS A 98 -3.78 -1.28 -4.03
C LYS A 98 -2.52 -1.51 -4.89
N LEU A 99 -1.41 -0.85 -4.55
CA LEU A 99 -0.13 -1.03 -5.25
C LEU A 99 0.38 -2.46 -5.09
N ASP A 100 0.41 -2.98 -3.86
CA ASP A 100 0.84 -4.35 -3.56
C ASP A 100 -0.01 -5.39 -4.31
N SER A 101 -1.33 -5.13 -4.45
CA SER A 101 -2.22 -5.97 -5.27
C SER A 101 -1.84 -5.96 -6.75
N ILE A 102 -1.56 -4.78 -7.33
CA ILE A 102 -1.13 -4.66 -8.72
C ILE A 102 0.25 -5.31 -8.94
N GLU A 103 1.20 -5.16 -8.02
CA GLU A 103 2.51 -5.82 -8.09
C GLU A 103 2.36 -7.35 -8.00
N GLY A 104 1.42 -7.84 -7.18
CA GLY A 104 1.06 -9.26 -7.12
C GLY A 104 0.50 -9.77 -8.46
N GLU A 105 -0.40 -9.02 -9.10
CA GLU A 105 -0.92 -9.35 -10.43
C GLU A 105 0.19 -9.39 -11.49
N ILE A 106 1.10 -8.42 -11.49
CA ILE A 106 2.25 -8.38 -12.39
C ILE A 106 3.10 -9.64 -12.24
N LYS A 107 3.39 -10.04 -11.01
CA LYS A 107 4.18 -11.25 -10.74
C LYS A 107 3.50 -12.51 -11.29
N LEU A 108 2.19 -12.64 -11.07
CA LEU A 108 1.42 -13.78 -11.62
C LEU A 108 1.44 -13.80 -13.15
N VAL A 109 1.27 -12.66 -13.80
CA VAL A 109 1.33 -12.57 -15.27
C VAL A 109 2.74 -12.89 -15.79
N GLN A 110 3.80 -12.47 -15.09
CA GLN A 110 5.19 -12.83 -15.44
C GLN A 110 5.46 -14.32 -15.30
N GLU A 111 4.95 -14.98 -14.25
CA GLU A 111 5.08 -16.43 -14.04
C GLU A 111 4.32 -17.20 -15.14
N GLN A 112 3.11 -16.76 -15.50
CA GLN A 112 2.34 -17.34 -16.61
C GLN A 112 3.11 -17.22 -17.93
N LYS A 113 3.69 -16.04 -18.20
CA LYS A 113 4.49 -15.82 -19.41
C LYS A 113 5.73 -16.71 -19.45
N LEU A 114 6.42 -16.89 -18.33
CA LEU A 114 7.57 -17.79 -18.23
C LEU A 114 7.18 -19.24 -18.52
N SER A 115 6.07 -19.71 -17.93
CA SER A 115 5.54 -21.06 -18.19
C SER A 115 5.20 -21.27 -19.67
N LEU A 116 4.55 -20.27 -20.28
CA LEU A 116 4.16 -20.32 -21.69
C LEU A 116 5.37 -20.34 -22.64
N ASN A 117 6.42 -19.53 -22.32
CA ASN A 117 7.67 -19.56 -23.07
C ASN A 117 8.36 -20.93 -23.03
N ASN A 118 8.31 -21.62 -21.89
CA ASN A 118 8.82 -22.98 -21.78
C ASN A 118 8.02 -23.96 -22.66
N GLN A 119 6.68 -23.84 -22.68
CA GLN A 119 5.82 -24.65 -23.54
C GLN A 119 6.08 -24.40 -25.03
N ILE A 120 6.33 -23.14 -25.41
CA ILE A 120 6.72 -22.77 -26.78
C ILE A 120 8.03 -23.42 -27.16
N ARG A 121 9.03 -23.39 -26.28
CA ARG A 121 10.33 -24.01 -26.52
C ARG A 121 10.19 -25.55 -26.73
N ASP A 122 9.49 -26.21 -25.80
CA ASP A 122 9.26 -27.67 -25.90
C ASP A 122 8.46 -28.03 -27.15
N SER A 123 7.50 -27.20 -27.53
CA SER A 123 6.71 -27.40 -28.75
C SER A 123 7.55 -27.21 -30.02
N ASN A 124 8.46 -26.22 -30.03
CA ASN A 124 9.38 -26.02 -31.14
C ASN A 124 10.37 -27.21 -31.31
N ASP A 125 10.90 -27.74 -30.20
CA ASP A 125 11.76 -28.90 -30.23
C ASP A 125 11.03 -30.15 -30.77
N ARG A 126 9.78 -30.36 -30.34
CA ARG A 126 8.92 -31.44 -30.89
C ARG A 126 8.63 -31.24 -32.38
N LEU A 127 8.34 -30.02 -32.79
CA LEU A 127 8.07 -29.67 -34.19
C LEU A 127 9.30 -30.00 -35.06
N LYS A 128 10.49 -29.73 -34.61
CA LYS A 128 11.73 -30.04 -35.28
C LYS A 128 11.87 -31.56 -35.48
N ILE A 129 11.65 -32.38 -34.43
CA ILE A 129 11.70 -33.85 -34.48
C ILE A 129 10.65 -34.37 -35.45
N LEU A 130 9.42 -33.88 -35.42
CA LEU A 130 8.36 -34.32 -36.32
C LEU A 130 8.68 -34.03 -37.78
N LEU A 131 9.25 -32.84 -38.08
CA LEU A 131 9.67 -32.45 -39.43
C LEU A 131 10.81 -33.37 -39.96
N GLU A 132 11.83 -33.68 -39.12
CA GLU A 132 12.90 -34.60 -39.46
C GLU A 132 12.35 -36.02 -39.70
N THR A 133 11.44 -36.48 -38.85
CA THR A 133 10.80 -37.78 -39.01
C THR A 133 9.99 -37.86 -40.29
N ARG A 134 9.22 -36.82 -40.60
CA ARG A 134 8.44 -36.71 -41.84
C ARG A 134 9.36 -36.77 -43.07
N GLN A 135 10.46 -36.05 -43.06
CA GLN A 135 11.44 -36.04 -44.16
C GLN A 135 12.06 -37.43 -44.38
N ASN A 136 12.36 -38.18 -43.28
CA ASN A 136 12.87 -39.53 -43.37
C ASN A 136 11.83 -40.51 -43.94
N GLN A 137 10.54 -40.37 -43.53
CA GLN A 137 9.46 -41.19 -44.07
C GLN A 137 9.23 -40.91 -45.56
N GLU A 138 9.35 -39.66 -46.00
CA GLU A 138 9.31 -39.29 -47.43
C GLU A 138 10.43 -39.89 -48.24
N LYS A 139 11.67 -39.93 -47.71
CA LYS A 139 12.79 -40.65 -48.35
C LYS A 139 12.51 -42.10 -48.48
N ASN A 140 12.03 -42.76 -47.40
CA ASN A 140 11.68 -44.17 -47.42
C ASN A 140 10.56 -44.47 -48.42
N LEU A 141 9.57 -43.59 -48.56
CA LEU A 141 8.50 -43.70 -49.53
C LEU A 141 9.07 -43.65 -50.97
N ASN A 142 9.96 -42.69 -51.26
CA ASN A 142 10.59 -42.54 -52.56
C ASN A 142 11.47 -43.73 -52.91
N GLU A 143 12.20 -44.31 -51.93
CA GLU A 143 12.98 -45.50 -52.12
C GLU A 143 12.10 -46.72 -52.40
N ALA A 144 10.99 -46.87 -51.66
CA ALA A 144 10.02 -47.96 -51.88
C ALA A 144 9.37 -47.87 -53.29
N PHE A 145 9.13 -46.64 -53.81
CA PHE A 145 8.67 -46.45 -55.20
C PHE A 145 9.70 -46.94 -56.23
N LYS A 146 11.00 -46.78 -56.01
CA LYS A 146 12.07 -47.16 -56.92
C LYS A 146 12.38 -48.69 -56.92
N GLN A 147 11.89 -49.37 -55.88
CA GLN A 147 12.18 -50.82 -55.73
C GLN A 147 11.52 -51.64 -56.83
N SER A 148 12.35 -52.44 -57.58
CA SER A 148 11.88 -53.24 -58.67
C SER A 148 11.10 -54.49 -58.16
N THR A 149 9.96 -54.72 -58.78
CA THR A 149 9.07 -55.87 -58.49
C THR A 149 9.25 -57.01 -59.45
N THR A 150 10.37 -57.07 -60.21
CA THR A 150 10.67 -58.11 -61.23
C THR A 150 11.71 -59.08 -60.71
N LYS A 151 11.39 -60.35 -60.73
CA LYS A 151 12.37 -61.44 -60.55
C LYS A 151 12.86 -61.93 -61.91
N THR A 152 14.17 -62.05 -62.06
CA THR A 152 14.75 -62.64 -63.23
C THR A 152 14.80 -64.17 -63.00
N VAL A 153 13.97 -64.96 -63.69
CA VAL A 153 13.98 -66.38 -63.61
C VAL A 153 14.76 -66.91 -64.83
N THR A 154 15.85 -67.62 -64.51
CA THR A 154 16.65 -68.27 -65.57
C THR A 154 16.02 -69.65 -65.87
N LYS A 155 15.32 -69.76 -67.00
CA LYS A 155 14.86 -71.12 -67.51
C LYS A 155 15.97 -71.76 -68.28
N SER A 156 16.42 -72.87 -67.77
CA SER A 156 17.34 -73.78 -68.52
C SER A 156 16.49 -74.54 -69.55
N SER A 157 16.74 -74.32 -70.81
CA SER A 157 16.10 -75.09 -71.91
C SER A 157 17.08 -76.13 -72.35
N GLY A 158 16.67 -77.37 -72.07
CA GLY A 158 17.28 -78.64 -72.46
C GLY A 158 18.63 -78.71 -73.25
N LEU A 159 19.21 -79.92 -73.44
CA LEU A 159 20.56 -80.31 -73.77
C LEU A 159 21.38 -79.48 -74.84
N PHE A 160 20.76 -78.49 -75.50
CA PHE A 160 21.44 -77.65 -76.51
C PHE A 160 20.88 -76.16 -76.55
N GLY A 161 20.16 -75.69 -75.52
CA GLY A 161 19.57 -74.36 -75.55
C GLY A 161 20.19 -73.45 -74.51
N GLY A 162 20.72 -72.25 -74.97
CA GLY A 162 21.28 -71.19 -74.09
C GLY A 162 20.28 -70.71 -73.06
N GLU A 163 20.82 -70.26 -71.91
CA GLU A 163 20.07 -69.68 -70.81
C GLU A 163 19.23 -68.47 -71.30
N LYS A 164 17.89 -68.57 -71.32
CA LYS A 164 16.98 -67.46 -71.51
C LYS A 164 16.62 -66.86 -70.16
N LYS A 165 17.06 -65.65 -69.88
CA LYS A 165 16.61 -64.88 -68.73
C LYS A 165 15.22 -64.31 -69.05
N GLU A 166 14.21 -64.81 -68.39
CA GLU A 166 12.82 -64.30 -68.48
C GLU A 166 12.51 -63.54 -67.22
N THR A 167 12.14 -62.26 -67.34
CA THR A 167 11.71 -61.42 -66.20
C THR A 167 10.23 -61.72 -65.91
N VAL A 168 9.97 -62.30 -64.76
CA VAL A 168 8.60 -62.62 -64.32
C VAL A 168 8.22 -61.64 -63.20
N THR A 169 7.03 -61.09 -63.28
CA THR A 169 6.46 -60.26 -62.23
C THR A 169 6.16 -61.09 -60.98
N ASP A 170 6.70 -60.69 -59.84
CA ASP A 170 6.47 -61.32 -58.55
C ASP A 170 5.23 -60.67 -57.88
N ASN A 171 4.10 -61.38 -57.93
CA ASN A 171 2.83 -60.90 -57.38
C ASN A 171 2.84 -60.68 -55.84
N GLU A 172 3.65 -61.51 -55.11
CA GLU A 172 3.83 -61.35 -53.70
C GLU A 172 4.63 -60.04 -53.39
N ALA A 173 5.72 -59.78 -54.13
CA ALA A 173 6.53 -58.62 -54.02
C ALA A 173 5.70 -57.32 -54.35
N ILE A 174 4.79 -57.38 -55.31
CA ILE A 174 3.87 -56.30 -55.66
C ILE A 174 2.89 -55.99 -54.51
N LYS A 175 2.32 -57.09 -53.90
CA LYS A 175 1.41 -56.91 -52.74
C LYS A 175 2.12 -56.36 -51.53
N LEU A 176 3.30 -56.78 -51.20
CA LEU A 176 4.12 -56.31 -50.12
C LEU A 176 4.49 -54.83 -50.33
N LYS A 177 4.88 -54.45 -51.55
CA LYS A 177 5.19 -53.13 -51.95
C LYS A 177 3.98 -52.19 -51.79
N ASP A 178 2.80 -52.58 -52.29
CA ASP A 178 1.57 -51.77 -52.17
C ASP A 178 1.15 -51.59 -50.72
N THR A 179 1.25 -52.63 -49.91
CA THR A 179 0.98 -52.52 -48.46
C THR A 179 1.97 -51.59 -47.75
N SER A 180 3.26 -51.68 -48.06
CA SER A 180 4.30 -50.80 -47.50
C SER A 180 4.09 -49.32 -47.89
N LEU A 181 3.75 -49.06 -49.17
CA LEU A 181 3.45 -47.73 -49.67
C LEU A 181 2.24 -47.12 -48.97
N LYS A 182 1.16 -47.88 -48.80
CA LYS A 182 -0.05 -47.44 -48.07
C LYS A 182 0.26 -47.12 -46.61
N THR A 183 1.07 -47.95 -45.95
CA THR A 183 1.49 -47.72 -44.56
C THR A 183 2.34 -46.47 -44.43
N LEU A 184 3.33 -46.25 -45.31
CA LEU A 184 4.19 -45.09 -45.32
C LEU A 184 3.37 -43.79 -45.59
N GLN A 185 2.42 -43.84 -46.55
CA GLN A 185 1.51 -42.70 -46.83
C GLN A 185 0.62 -42.36 -45.63
N SER A 186 0.06 -43.38 -44.96
CA SER A 186 -0.74 -43.19 -43.74
C SER A 186 0.10 -42.58 -42.61
N ASN A 187 1.33 -43.05 -42.43
CA ASN A 187 2.23 -42.50 -41.42
C ASN A 187 2.58 -41.01 -41.69
N ILE A 188 2.87 -40.68 -42.95
CA ILE A 188 3.11 -39.27 -43.34
C ILE A 188 1.87 -38.40 -43.08
N GLY A 189 0.67 -38.88 -43.43
CA GLY A 189 -0.58 -38.15 -43.16
C GLY A 189 -0.81 -37.90 -41.65
N ASN A 190 -0.50 -38.91 -40.81
CA ASN A 190 -0.56 -38.74 -39.35
C ASN A 190 0.48 -37.72 -38.84
N LEU A 191 1.69 -37.72 -39.38
CA LEU A 191 2.72 -36.74 -39.04
C LEU A 191 2.31 -35.35 -39.45
N ASP A 192 1.73 -35.14 -40.64
CA ASP A 192 1.24 -33.85 -41.11
C ASP A 192 0.14 -33.30 -40.22
N ASN A 193 -0.79 -34.14 -39.77
CA ASN A 193 -1.83 -33.74 -38.80
C ASN A 193 -1.24 -33.32 -37.46
N ASN A 194 -0.26 -34.04 -36.95
CA ASN A 194 0.42 -33.71 -35.71
C ASN A 194 1.21 -32.39 -35.81
N ILE A 195 1.91 -32.18 -36.92
CA ILE A 195 2.63 -30.92 -37.22
C ILE A 195 1.66 -29.76 -37.27
N GLN A 196 0.55 -29.89 -37.99
CA GLN A 196 -0.46 -28.86 -38.09
C GLN A 196 -1.06 -28.50 -36.72
N THR A 197 -1.39 -29.50 -35.92
CA THR A 197 -1.91 -29.32 -34.55
C THR A 197 -0.90 -28.57 -33.69
N LEU A 198 0.37 -28.95 -33.75
CA LEU A 198 1.42 -28.31 -32.95
C LEU A 198 1.68 -26.85 -33.40
N GLN A 199 1.63 -26.55 -34.69
CA GLN A 199 1.72 -25.21 -35.24
C GLN A 199 0.54 -24.32 -34.78
N ASN A 200 -0.67 -24.87 -34.77
CA ASN A 200 -1.83 -24.18 -34.27
C ASN A 200 -1.71 -23.84 -32.77
N ASN A 201 -1.21 -24.77 -31.96
CA ASN A 201 -0.93 -24.55 -30.53
C ASN A 201 0.13 -23.47 -30.34
N LEU A 202 1.23 -23.47 -31.10
CA LEU A 202 2.25 -22.43 -31.07
C LEU A 202 1.70 -21.05 -31.39
N ASN A 203 0.80 -20.95 -32.39
CA ASN A 203 0.13 -19.70 -32.71
C ASN A 203 -0.77 -19.21 -31.56
N GLN A 204 -1.49 -20.12 -30.89
CA GLN A 204 -2.28 -19.78 -29.70
C GLN A 204 -1.39 -19.28 -28.55
N TYR A 205 -0.27 -19.95 -28.29
CA TYR A 205 0.66 -19.53 -27.24
C TYR A 205 1.24 -18.14 -27.52
N ASN A 206 1.65 -17.86 -28.75
CA ASN A 206 2.16 -16.54 -29.15
C ASN A 206 1.10 -15.45 -29.01
N ASN A 207 -0.15 -15.71 -29.36
CA ASN A 207 -1.26 -14.77 -29.17
C ASN A 207 -1.51 -14.50 -27.68
N THR A 208 -1.42 -15.55 -26.87
CA THR A 208 -1.59 -15.43 -25.42
C THR A 208 -0.45 -14.59 -24.81
N ILE A 209 0.80 -14.78 -25.24
CA ILE A 209 1.94 -13.95 -24.81
C ILE A 209 1.71 -12.49 -25.15
N THR A 210 1.24 -12.19 -26.34
CA THR A 210 0.94 -10.80 -26.76
C THR A 210 -0.15 -10.17 -25.87
N ALA A 211 -1.17 -10.95 -25.51
CA ALA A 211 -2.22 -10.49 -24.58
C ALA A 211 -1.65 -10.23 -23.18
N LEU A 212 -0.79 -11.14 -22.66
CA LEU A 212 -0.13 -10.96 -21.36
C LEU A 212 0.81 -9.74 -21.36
N ASP A 213 1.52 -9.48 -22.47
CA ASP A 213 2.37 -8.28 -22.59
C ASP A 213 1.54 -6.98 -22.56
N THR A 214 0.40 -6.97 -23.23
CA THR A 214 -0.55 -5.84 -23.16
C THR A 214 -1.07 -5.64 -21.74
N GLN A 215 -1.37 -6.74 -21.04
CA GLN A 215 -1.80 -6.69 -19.63
C GLN A 215 -0.69 -6.13 -18.72
N LEU A 216 0.57 -6.55 -18.90
CA LEU A 216 1.73 -6.03 -18.16
C LEU A 216 1.92 -4.52 -18.38
N ILE A 217 1.77 -4.04 -19.61
CA ILE A 217 1.86 -2.61 -19.94
C ILE A 217 0.77 -1.84 -19.18
N ASN A 218 -0.46 -2.33 -19.21
CA ASN A 218 -1.59 -1.70 -18.51
C ASN A 218 -1.39 -1.67 -16.98
N LEU A 219 -0.90 -2.77 -16.39
CA LEU A 219 -0.63 -2.84 -14.95
C LEU A 219 0.50 -1.90 -14.55
N ASN A 220 1.59 -1.84 -15.31
CA ASN A 220 2.69 -0.90 -15.07
C ASN A 220 2.25 0.57 -15.22
N SER A 221 1.38 0.88 -16.18
CA SER A 221 0.79 2.21 -16.33
C SER A 221 -0.04 2.60 -15.10
N LYS A 222 -0.81 1.67 -14.52
CA LYS A 222 -1.57 1.90 -13.27
C LYS A 222 -0.65 2.20 -12.09
N ILE A 223 0.51 1.55 -11.99
CA ILE A 223 1.51 1.86 -10.95
C ILE A 223 2.03 3.28 -11.11
N THR A 224 2.44 3.64 -12.32
CA THR A 224 3.04 4.97 -12.62
C THR A 224 2.03 6.10 -12.38
N SER A 225 0.76 5.88 -12.67
CA SER A 225 -0.32 6.86 -12.45
C SER A 225 -0.89 6.87 -11.03
N SER A 226 -0.40 5.99 -10.14
CA SER A 226 -0.85 5.94 -8.74
C SER A 226 -0.24 7.07 -7.91
N ASP A 227 -0.98 7.54 -6.89
CA ASP A 227 -0.52 8.58 -5.95
C ASP A 227 0.80 8.21 -5.24
N ILE A 228 1.11 6.91 -5.16
CA ILE A 228 2.32 6.38 -4.52
C ILE A 228 3.51 6.33 -5.48
N GLY A 229 3.27 6.43 -6.80
CA GLY A 229 4.33 6.37 -7.80
C GLY A 229 5.48 7.35 -7.51
N SER A 230 5.15 8.58 -7.09
CA SER A 230 6.15 9.59 -6.72
C SER A 230 7.04 9.15 -5.54
N PHE A 231 6.47 8.51 -4.51
CA PHE A 231 7.23 8.00 -3.38
C PHE A 231 8.13 6.81 -3.77
N LYS A 232 7.69 6.00 -4.75
CA LYS A 232 8.50 4.90 -5.29
C LYS A 232 9.79 5.43 -5.95
N PHE A 233 9.68 6.48 -6.77
CA PHE A 233 10.87 7.11 -7.38
C PHE A 233 11.84 7.68 -6.34
N ILE A 234 11.32 8.31 -5.27
CA ILE A 234 12.16 8.81 -4.17
C ILE A 234 12.85 7.64 -3.45
N ALA A 235 12.11 6.57 -3.17
CA ALA A 235 12.62 5.39 -2.51
C ALA A 235 13.75 4.71 -3.32
N GLU A 236 13.57 4.59 -4.62
CA GLU A 236 14.56 4.06 -5.55
C GLU A 236 15.80 4.95 -5.63
N ALA A 237 15.63 6.28 -5.73
CA ALA A 237 16.73 7.23 -5.80
C ALA A 237 17.64 7.20 -4.56
N PHE A 238 17.06 6.97 -3.37
CA PHE A 238 17.79 6.89 -2.11
C PHE A 238 18.12 5.45 -1.67
N ASN A 239 17.72 4.43 -2.44
CA ASN A 239 17.88 3.01 -2.14
C ASN A 239 17.33 2.63 -0.76
N ILE A 240 16.17 3.14 -0.40
CA ILE A 240 15.46 2.87 0.86
C ILE A 240 14.05 2.36 0.60
N LYS A 241 13.48 1.63 1.57
CA LYS A 241 12.10 1.12 1.45
C LYS A 241 11.11 2.28 1.40
N ILE A 242 10.12 2.20 0.51
CA ILE A 242 9.06 3.20 0.34
C ILE A 242 8.36 3.54 1.65
N ASP A 243 8.13 2.54 2.52
CA ASP A 243 7.51 2.73 3.83
C ASP A 243 8.31 3.69 4.73
N ASN A 244 9.63 3.63 4.66
CA ASN A 244 10.50 4.52 5.45
C ASN A 244 10.47 5.95 4.90
N VAL A 245 10.48 6.11 3.57
CA VAL A 245 10.34 7.43 2.93
C VAL A 245 9.06 8.10 3.40
N VAL A 246 7.93 7.40 3.31
CA VAL A 246 6.63 7.95 3.65
C VAL A 246 6.51 8.23 5.14
N LYS A 247 6.98 7.33 6.02
CA LYS A 247 6.98 7.55 7.47
C LYS A 247 7.75 8.81 7.85
N TRP A 248 8.95 9.00 7.28
CA TRP A 248 9.75 10.20 7.51
C TRP A 248 9.08 11.46 6.96
N PHE A 249 8.50 11.38 5.76
CA PHE A 249 7.80 12.50 5.14
C PHE A 249 6.59 12.95 5.98
N ILE A 250 5.75 12.00 6.41
CA ILE A 250 4.62 12.27 7.29
C ILE A 250 5.11 12.85 8.62
N PHE A 251 6.16 12.28 9.21
CA PHE A 251 6.72 12.76 10.47
C PHE A 251 7.19 14.22 10.35
N VAL A 252 7.90 14.57 9.29
CA VAL A 252 8.38 15.95 9.06
C VAL A 252 7.19 16.91 8.90
N ILE A 253 6.18 16.55 8.10
CA ILE A 253 4.98 17.37 7.93
C ILE A 253 4.33 17.64 9.30
N VAL A 254 4.10 16.59 10.08
CA VAL A 254 3.43 16.67 11.38
C VAL A 254 4.27 17.49 12.37
N ALA A 255 5.58 17.24 12.43
CA ALA A 255 6.49 17.94 13.33
C ALA A 255 6.61 19.44 13.06
N VAL A 256 6.35 19.86 11.82
CA VAL A 256 6.35 21.28 11.44
C VAL A 256 4.96 21.91 11.58
N PHE A 257 3.90 21.20 11.19
CA PHE A 257 2.56 21.76 11.03
C PHE A 257 1.92 22.16 12.37
N ASP A 258 1.98 21.30 13.37
CA ASP A 258 1.37 21.52 14.69
C ASP A 258 2.04 22.67 15.46
N PRO A 259 3.38 22.74 15.61
CA PRO A 259 4.04 23.88 16.21
C PRO A 259 3.82 25.18 15.43
N LEU A 260 3.75 25.12 14.09
CA LEU A 260 3.49 26.27 13.24
C LEU A 260 2.14 26.90 13.54
N ALA A 261 1.08 26.09 13.69
CA ALA A 261 -0.25 26.60 14.06
C ALA A 261 -0.21 27.39 15.38
N VAL A 262 0.46 26.83 16.40
CA VAL A 262 0.62 27.49 17.72
C VAL A 262 1.45 28.76 17.61
N CYS A 263 2.57 28.74 16.88
CA CYS A 263 3.44 29.89 16.68
C CYS A 263 2.71 31.04 15.95
N LEU A 264 1.89 30.72 14.93
CA LEU A 264 1.11 31.72 14.20
C LEU A 264 0.04 32.38 15.08
N VAL A 265 -0.62 31.64 15.97
CA VAL A 265 -1.56 32.17 16.96
C VAL A 265 -0.85 33.08 17.92
N ILE A 266 0.33 32.72 18.41
CA ILE A 266 1.16 33.59 19.27
C ILE A 266 1.58 34.85 18.51
N ALA A 267 2.09 34.72 17.28
CA ALA A 267 2.51 35.83 16.44
C ALA A 267 1.34 36.81 16.17
N TYR A 268 0.15 36.27 15.90
CA TYR A 268 -1.06 37.10 15.75
C TYR A 268 -1.38 37.86 17.02
N ASN A 269 -1.32 37.23 18.21
CA ASN A 269 -1.55 37.87 19.50
C ASN A 269 -0.52 38.99 19.78
N ILE A 270 0.76 38.79 19.43
CA ILE A 270 1.82 39.80 19.54
C ILE A 270 1.48 41.03 18.71
N VAL A 271 1.14 40.82 17.43
CA VAL A 271 0.88 41.90 16.47
C VAL A 271 -0.47 42.58 16.75
N SER A 272 -1.43 41.86 17.32
CA SER A 272 -2.75 42.38 17.69
C SER A 272 -2.74 43.16 19.03
N GLY A 273 -1.96 42.69 20.01
CA GLY A 273 -1.86 43.29 21.35
C GLY A 273 -1.07 44.59 21.42
N ASN A 274 -0.45 45.05 20.32
CA ASN A 274 0.35 46.29 20.27
C ASN A 274 -0.50 47.57 20.10
N LYS A 275 -1.76 47.53 20.51
CA LYS A 275 -2.60 48.73 20.74
C LYS A 275 -3.08 48.70 22.18
N ASN A 276 -2.53 49.62 23.02
CA ASN A 276 -3.03 50.17 24.26
C ASN A 276 -4.41 49.62 24.72
N GLU A 277 -4.46 48.37 25.12
CA GLU A 277 -5.48 47.90 26.03
C GLU A 277 -4.80 47.79 27.38
N GLU A 278 -5.14 48.69 28.29
CA GLU A 278 -4.98 48.51 29.72
C GLU A 278 -5.41 47.06 30.01
N THR A 279 -4.46 46.26 30.44
CA THR A 279 -4.78 44.92 30.96
C THR A 279 -5.89 45.14 31.98
N PRO A 280 -7.11 44.58 31.81
CA PRO A 280 -8.09 44.64 32.88
C PRO A 280 -7.38 44.03 34.09
N SER A 281 -7.16 44.84 35.11
CA SER A 281 -6.59 44.38 36.37
C SER A 281 -7.56 43.33 36.91
N ILE A 282 -7.32 42.05 36.58
CA ILE A 282 -7.93 40.93 37.27
C ILE A 282 -7.37 41.06 38.68
N GLN A 283 -8.01 41.83 39.52
CA GLN A 283 -7.80 41.73 40.96
C GLN A 283 -8.01 40.25 41.30
N PRO A 284 -7.06 39.64 41.98
CA PRO A 284 -7.10 38.21 42.18
C PRO A 284 -8.38 37.88 42.95
N ILE A 285 -9.36 37.32 42.26
CA ILE A 285 -10.62 36.78 42.81
C ILE A 285 -10.34 35.80 43.96
N ILE A 286 -9.11 35.36 44.10
CA ILE A 286 -8.62 34.41 45.11
C ILE A 286 -8.30 35.09 46.46
N LYS A 287 -8.18 36.41 46.57
CA LYS A 287 -7.96 37.05 47.90
C LYS A 287 -9.25 37.09 48.78
N LYS A 288 -10.43 37.06 48.21
CA LYS A 288 -11.68 37.07 49.00
C LYS A 288 -11.95 35.76 49.76
N PRO A 289 -11.76 34.56 49.23
CA PRO A 289 -12.03 33.33 49.99
C PRO A 289 -11.08 33.11 51.18
N ILE A 290 -9.82 33.50 51.06
CA ILE A 290 -8.84 33.38 52.16
C ILE A 290 -9.19 34.32 53.34
N LYS A 291 -9.68 35.54 53.04
CA LYS A 291 -10.12 36.50 54.08
C LYS A 291 -11.39 36.01 54.75
N ILE A 292 -12.34 35.47 54.01
CA ILE A 292 -13.58 34.88 54.55
C ILE A 292 -13.29 33.66 55.42
N ILE A 293 -12.38 32.80 55.02
CA ILE A 293 -11.94 31.63 55.81
C ILE A 293 -11.20 32.13 57.08
N GLY A 294 -10.36 33.16 57.02
CA GLY A 294 -9.70 33.77 58.17
C GLY A 294 -10.69 34.39 59.15
N ASP A 295 -11.70 35.10 58.64
CA ASP A 295 -12.75 35.71 59.51
C ASP A 295 -13.65 34.64 60.15
N ILE A 296 -13.95 33.54 59.47
CA ILE A 296 -14.68 32.41 60.03
C ILE A 296 -13.83 31.73 61.10
N TYR A 297 -12.56 31.52 60.91
CA TYR A 297 -11.64 30.91 61.91
C TYR A 297 -11.53 31.80 63.14
N GLN A 298 -11.39 33.11 63.02
CA GLN A 298 -11.37 34.07 64.12
C GLN A 298 -12.72 34.09 64.90
N LYS A 299 -13.86 33.99 64.22
CA LYS A 299 -15.19 33.91 64.81
C LYS A 299 -15.39 32.60 65.60
N LEU A 300 -14.90 31.49 65.08
CA LEU A 300 -14.96 30.20 65.80
C LEU A 300 -14.03 30.13 67.02
N TYR A 301 -12.80 30.69 66.89
CA TYR A 301 -11.85 30.80 67.97
C TYR A 301 -12.39 31.67 69.13
N LYS A 302 -12.95 32.86 68.85
CA LYS A 302 -13.59 33.71 69.86
C LYS A 302 -14.85 33.10 70.50
N ARG A 303 -15.57 32.22 69.84
CA ARG A 303 -16.70 31.45 70.45
C ARG A 303 -16.20 30.32 71.35
N GLY A 304 -15.10 29.68 70.97
CA GLY A 304 -14.47 28.61 71.83
C GLY A 304 -13.91 29.16 73.13
N THR A 305 -13.26 30.32 73.09
CA THR A 305 -12.70 30.94 74.28
C THR A 305 -13.75 31.52 75.23
N LYS A 306 -14.93 31.96 74.71
CA LYS A 306 -16.05 32.43 75.55
C LYS A 306 -16.77 31.29 76.27
N LYS A 307 -16.73 30.04 75.77
CA LYS A 307 -17.27 28.84 76.47
C LYS A 307 -16.32 28.32 77.54
N ALA A 308 -15.06 28.60 77.47
CA ALA A 308 -14.04 28.12 78.45
C ALA A 308 -13.96 29.04 79.71
N HIS A 309 -14.60 30.20 79.70
CA HIS A 309 -14.60 31.13 80.86
C HIS A 309 -16.04 31.35 81.33
N ASN A 310 -16.69 30.28 81.87
CA ASN A 310 -17.90 30.41 82.66
C ASN A 310 -17.54 30.04 84.10
N PRO A 311 -17.45 30.99 85.01
CA PRO A 311 -16.99 30.76 86.41
C PRO A 311 -18.03 30.06 87.32
N ASN A 312 -19.15 29.58 86.80
CA ASN A 312 -20.25 29.01 87.55
C ASN A 312 -20.37 27.46 87.52
N LEU A 313 -19.27 26.75 87.26
CA LEU A 313 -19.23 25.30 87.37
C LEU A 313 -18.12 24.85 88.32
N ALA A 314 -18.14 25.38 89.54
CA ALA A 314 -17.50 24.81 90.67
C ALA A 314 -18.60 24.25 91.60
N ASP A 315 -18.90 22.99 91.45
CA ASP A 315 -19.77 22.22 92.37
C ASP A 315 -18.90 21.74 93.57
N PRO A 316 -19.19 22.18 94.80
CA PRO A 316 -18.33 21.88 95.94
C PRO A 316 -18.69 20.59 96.71
N ASN A 317 -19.30 19.57 96.05
CA ASN A 317 -19.65 18.30 96.70
C ASN A 317 -19.24 17.07 95.85
N ILE A 318 -18.00 16.62 95.95
CA ILE A 318 -17.63 15.22 95.92
C ILE A 318 -16.48 15.01 96.89
N LYS A 319 -16.80 14.31 98.01
CA LYS A 319 -15.85 13.70 98.93
C LYS A 319 -15.10 12.56 98.26
#